data_c2acd72afb01b477957859b8f6412a2c
#
_entry.id   c2acd72afb01b477957859b8f6412a2c
#
_cell.length_a   1.000
_cell.length_b   1.000
_cell.length_c   1.000
_cell.angle_alpha   90.00
_cell.angle_beta   90.00
_cell.angle_gamma   90.00
#
_symmetry.space_group_name_H-M   'P 1'
#
loop_
_entity.id
_entity.type
_entity.pdbx_description
1 polymer ?
#
loop_
_entity_poly.entity_id
_entity_poly.type
_entity_poly.pdbx_seq_one_letter_code
_entity_poly.pdbx_strand_id
1 'polypeptide(L)'
;MTRGLFDALSISALSISAPMTQFLRHRLLTIILVCFGLALAGCEARTAIHGQTVDDAELNQIEPGVTTRAGVIEILGRPSFEGAFDSGKIYYLNDFMVEPAAGRKRMTRRTLIVFVFDANNVVSDVEVRDETSGKIIANLDKKTPTPGDNFTIAEQLFSTLRRRPN
;
A
#
# COMPACT_ATOMS: atom_id res chain seq x y z
N MET A 1 52.71 82.75 -11.08
CA MET A 1 51.58 82.99 -10.15
C MET A 1 50.28 82.59 -10.90
N THR A 2 49.78 81.42 -10.62
CA THR A 2 48.36 81.07 -10.70
C THR A 2 48.18 79.61 -10.36
N ARG A 3 48.05 79.35 -9.09
CA ARG A 3 47.53 78.07 -8.52
C ARG A 3 46.06 78.26 -8.25
N GLY A 4 45.24 77.25 -8.56
CA GLY A 4 43.97 77.13 -7.93
C GLY A 4 42.77 77.15 -8.89
N LEU A 5 42.51 76.08 -9.62
CA LEU A 5 41.19 75.81 -10.19
C LEU A 5 40.96 74.33 -10.56
N PHE A 6 41.32 73.42 -9.69
CA PHE A 6 40.98 71.99 -9.86
C PHE A 6 40.60 71.29 -8.54
N ASP A 7 39.80 71.95 -7.74
CA ASP A 7 39.22 71.32 -6.57
C ASP A 7 37.74 71.66 -6.46
N ALA A 8 36.94 71.07 -7.23
CA ALA A 8 35.47 70.93 -6.90
C ALA A 8 34.77 70.06 -7.92
N LEU A 9 35.13 68.82 -8.07
CA LEU A 9 34.24 67.77 -8.61
C LEU A 9 34.34 66.59 -7.71
N SER A 10 33.93 66.80 -6.45
CA SER A 10 33.51 65.71 -5.53
C SER A 10 32.24 65.09 -6.12
N ILE A 11 32.47 64.00 -6.81
CA ILE A 11 31.38 63.14 -7.25
C ILE A 11 30.78 62.57 -5.98
N SER A 12 29.70 63.19 -5.52
CA SER A 12 28.79 62.56 -4.56
C SER A 12 28.19 61.34 -5.22
N ALA A 13 28.90 60.23 -5.15
CA ALA A 13 28.35 58.90 -5.47
C ALA A 13 27.13 58.69 -4.60
N LEU A 14 26.00 58.85 -5.20
CA LEU A 14 24.66 58.66 -4.65
C LEU A 14 24.57 57.26 -4.09
N SER A 15 24.74 57.14 -2.80
CA SER A 15 24.53 55.92 -2.02
C SER A 15 23.03 55.63 -1.92
N ILE A 16 22.39 55.36 -3.06
CA ILE A 16 20.96 54.99 -3.16
C ILE A 16 20.91 53.52 -3.50
N SER A 17 21.15 52.62 -2.54
CA SER A 17 20.74 51.24 -2.79
C SER A 17 20.73 50.33 -1.57
N ALA A 18 21.20 50.73 -0.41
CA ALA A 18 21.27 49.81 0.74
C ALA A 18 19.90 49.39 1.33
N PRO A 19 18.87 50.23 1.45
CA PRO A 19 17.59 49.78 2.04
C PRO A 19 16.73 48.93 1.06
N MET A 20 16.76 49.24 -0.22
CA MET A 20 15.90 48.59 -1.21
C MET A 20 16.32 47.13 -1.44
N THR A 21 17.60 46.83 -1.45
CA THR A 21 18.12 45.45 -1.58
C THR A 21 17.84 44.60 -0.35
N GLN A 22 17.82 45.19 0.84
CA GLN A 22 17.46 44.47 2.07
C GLN A 22 15.97 44.13 2.08
N PHE A 23 15.07 45.04 1.72
CA PHE A 23 13.62 44.77 1.59
C PHE A 23 13.34 43.68 0.56
N LEU A 24 14.04 43.68 -0.56
CA LEU A 24 13.88 42.68 -1.60
C LEU A 24 14.34 41.27 -1.10
N ARG A 25 15.48 41.24 -0.41
CA ARG A 25 16.02 40.00 0.18
C ARG A 25 15.08 39.41 1.25
N HIS A 26 14.51 40.23 2.13
CA HIS A 26 13.52 39.75 3.14
C HIS A 26 12.24 39.23 2.48
N ARG A 27 11.73 39.91 1.48
CA ARG A 27 10.54 39.42 0.73
C ARG A 27 10.82 38.13 -0.01
N LEU A 28 12.01 37.99 -0.60
CA LEU A 28 12.42 36.75 -1.27
C LEU A 28 12.55 35.60 -0.27
N LEU A 29 13.17 35.86 0.89
CA LEU A 29 13.28 34.87 1.98
C LEU A 29 11.93 34.44 2.54
N THR A 30 10.98 35.38 2.73
CA THR A 30 9.62 35.03 3.18
C THR A 30 8.87 34.20 2.15
N ILE A 31 8.98 34.51 0.86
CA ILE A 31 8.37 33.73 -0.21
C ILE A 31 8.96 32.30 -0.25
N ILE A 32 10.27 32.17 -0.15
CA ILE A 32 10.95 30.86 -0.12
C ILE A 32 10.49 30.06 1.11
N LEU A 33 10.39 30.68 2.28
CA LEU A 33 9.94 30.03 3.50
C LEU A 33 8.49 29.57 3.40
N VAL A 34 7.60 30.39 2.83
CA VAL A 34 6.20 30.04 2.58
C VAL A 34 6.08 28.91 1.56
N CYS A 35 6.79 28.97 0.44
CA CYS A 35 6.80 27.89 -0.56
C CYS A 35 7.35 26.57 0.02
N PHE A 36 8.39 26.64 0.87
CA PHE A 36 8.94 25.49 1.57
C PHE A 36 7.94 24.90 2.57
N GLY A 37 7.21 25.73 3.30
CA GLY A 37 6.14 25.30 4.20
C GLY A 37 4.97 24.62 3.47
N LEU A 38 4.55 25.15 2.32
CA LEU A 38 3.52 24.53 1.51
C LEU A 38 3.96 23.19 0.88
N ALA A 39 5.23 23.05 0.53
CA ALA A 39 5.77 21.80 -0.01
C ALA A 39 5.77 20.66 1.01
N LEU A 40 5.88 20.95 2.31
CA LEU A 40 5.83 19.95 3.39
C LEU A 40 4.39 19.52 3.74
N ALA A 41 3.37 20.29 3.41
CA ALA A 41 1.97 19.99 3.74
C ALA A 41 1.34 18.90 2.85
N GLY A 42 2.00 18.46 1.78
CA GLY A 42 1.43 17.57 0.76
C GLY A 42 1.66 16.08 0.96
N CYS A 43 2.29 15.64 2.05
CA CYS A 43 2.63 14.23 2.26
C CYS A 43 1.59 13.51 3.13
N GLU A 44 0.37 13.30 2.63
CA GLU A 44 -0.62 12.47 3.30
C GLU A 44 -0.47 10.99 2.89
N ALA A 45 -0.56 10.09 3.88
CA ALA A 45 -0.56 8.66 3.64
C ALA A 45 -1.88 8.25 2.95
N ARG A 46 -1.79 7.47 1.88
CA ARG A 46 -2.96 6.91 1.20
C ARG A 46 -3.44 5.67 1.94
N THR A 47 -4.75 5.60 2.16
CA THR A 47 -5.41 4.42 2.68
C THR A 47 -6.14 3.70 1.55
N ALA A 48 -6.09 2.36 1.54
CA ALA A 48 -6.81 1.54 0.60
C ALA A 48 -7.48 0.38 1.35
N ILE A 49 -8.74 0.16 1.05
CA ILE A 49 -9.50 -0.97 1.56
C ILE A 49 -9.62 -1.98 0.43
N HIS A 50 -9.26 -3.22 0.69
CA HIS A 50 -9.41 -4.33 -0.24
C HIS A 50 -10.34 -5.38 0.35
N GLY A 51 -11.29 -5.84 -0.44
CA GLY A 51 -12.30 -6.81 -0.05
C GLY A 51 -13.62 -6.17 0.39
N GLN A 52 -14.43 -6.96 1.09
CA GLN A 52 -15.78 -6.57 1.52
C GLN A 52 -15.71 -5.98 2.93
N THR A 53 -16.10 -4.72 3.07
CA THR A 53 -16.32 -4.13 4.39
C THR A 53 -17.67 -4.58 4.91
N VAL A 54 -17.68 -5.27 6.02
CA VAL A 54 -18.89 -5.67 6.73
C VAL A 54 -19.04 -4.74 7.93
N ASP A 55 -20.19 -4.12 8.05
CA ASP A 55 -20.50 -3.27 9.20
C ASP A 55 -21.04 -4.13 10.35
N ASP A 56 -20.73 -3.74 11.59
CA ASP A 56 -21.24 -4.39 12.79
C ASP A 56 -22.78 -4.38 12.83
N ALA A 57 -23.43 -3.36 12.27
CA ALA A 57 -24.87 -3.28 12.16
C ALA A 57 -25.47 -4.33 11.20
N GLU A 58 -24.76 -4.66 10.13
CA GLU A 58 -25.13 -5.72 9.18
C GLU A 58 -24.88 -7.10 9.80
N LEU A 59 -23.75 -7.25 10.49
CA LEU A 59 -23.40 -8.52 11.15
C LEU A 59 -24.42 -8.88 12.25
N ASN A 60 -24.90 -7.90 13.00
CA ASN A 60 -25.90 -8.10 14.05
C ASN A 60 -27.30 -8.51 13.53
N GLN A 61 -27.56 -8.39 12.23
CA GLN A 61 -28.81 -8.86 11.61
C GLN A 61 -28.77 -10.36 11.29
N ILE A 62 -27.60 -10.98 11.39
CA ILE A 62 -27.41 -12.40 11.08
C ILE A 62 -27.53 -13.20 12.36
N GLU A 63 -28.61 -13.99 12.46
CA GLU A 63 -28.89 -14.83 13.62
C GLU A 63 -28.51 -16.28 13.31
N PRO A 64 -27.56 -16.89 14.07
CA PRO A 64 -27.27 -18.31 13.97
C PRO A 64 -28.52 -19.15 14.25
N GLY A 65 -28.73 -20.19 13.46
CA GLY A 65 -29.90 -21.04 13.54
C GLY A 65 -31.15 -20.53 12.78
N VAL A 66 -31.13 -19.28 12.29
CA VAL A 66 -32.29 -18.65 11.60
C VAL A 66 -31.90 -18.18 10.19
N THR A 67 -30.82 -17.45 10.07
CA THR A 67 -30.43 -16.83 8.81
C THR A 67 -29.88 -17.88 7.83
N THR A 68 -30.43 -17.90 6.62
CA THR A 68 -29.95 -18.79 5.56
C THR A 68 -28.76 -18.20 4.83
N ARG A 69 -28.03 -19.05 4.07
CA ARG A 69 -26.92 -18.61 3.20
C ARG A 69 -27.36 -17.51 2.22
N ALA A 70 -28.55 -17.63 1.65
CA ALA A 70 -29.10 -16.61 0.76
C ALA A 70 -29.32 -15.29 1.51
N GLY A 71 -29.85 -15.35 2.74
CA GLY A 71 -30.03 -14.17 3.58
C GLY A 71 -28.72 -13.48 3.94
N VAL A 72 -27.67 -14.25 4.24
CA VAL A 72 -26.32 -13.67 4.47
C VAL A 72 -25.82 -12.91 3.23
N ILE A 73 -25.98 -13.50 2.04
CA ILE A 73 -25.57 -12.87 0.77
C ILE A 73 -26.44 -11.65 0.44
N GLU A 74 -27.71 -11.65 0.81
CA GLU A 74 -28.60 -10.49 0.64
C GLU A 74 -28.20 -9.32 1.52
N ILE A 75 -27.81 -9.58 2.78
CA ILE A 75 -27.42 -8.56 3.76
C ILE A 75 -26.00 -8.04 3.48
N LEU A 76 -25.03 -8.95 3.35
CA LEU A 76 -23.61 -8.60 3.24
C LEU A 76 -23.09 -8.48 1.80
N GLY A 77 -23.90 -8.88 0.81
CA GLY A 77 -23.44 -8.98 -0.57
C GLY A 77 -22.64 -10.26 -0.84
N ARG A 78 -21.97 -10.30 -1.99
CA ARG A 78 -21.21 -11.49 -2.43
C ARG A 78 -20.01 -11.75 -1.53
N PRO A 79 -19.77 -13.00 -1.11
CA PRO A 79 -18.59 -13.34 -0.31
C PRO A 79 -17.29 -13.14 -1.13
N SER A 80 -16.18 -12.89 -0.43
CA SER A 80 -14.86 -12.78 -1.04
C SER A 80 -14.44 -14.12 -1.66
N PHE A 81 -14.75 -15.22 -1.01
CA PHE A 81 -14.54 -16.57 -1.52
C PHE A 81 -15.42 -17.58 -0.77
N GLU A 82 -15.59 -18.75 -1.37
CA GLU A 82 -16.32 -19.86 -0.80
C GLU A 82 -15.34 -20.96 -0.42
N GLY A 83 -15.70 -21.74 0.59
CA GLY A 83 -14.88 -22.86 1.01
C GLY A 83 -14.85 -23.96 -0.04
N ALA A 84 -13.71 -24.60 -0.20
CA ALA A 84 -13.51 -25.69 -1.14
C ALA A 84 -14.19 -26.98 -0.65
N PHE A 85 -14.49 -27.89 -1.57
CA PHE A 85 -14.99 -29.25 -1.30
C PHE A 85 -16.29 -29.26 -0.48
N ASP A 86 -17.26 -28.43 -0.83
CA ASP A 86 -18.58 -28.34 -0.17
C ASP A 86 -18.46 -28.20 1.37
N SER A 87 -17.46 -27.44 1.82
CA SER A 87 -17.18 -27.27 3.25
C SER A 87 -18.29 -26.53 4.02
N GLY A 88 -19.35 -26.07 3.32
CA GLY A 88 -20.44 -25.30 3.92
C GLY A 88 -19.98 -23.98 4.51
N LYS A 89 -18.91 -23.38 3.98
CA LYS A 89 -18.36 -22.14 4.51
C LYS A 89 -18.26 -21.05 3.45
N ILE A 90 -18.54 -19.82 3.85
CA ILE A 90 -18.25 -18.62 3.06
C ILE A 90 -17.40 -17.65 3.87
N TYR A 91 -16.62 -16.86 3.16
CA TYR A 91 -15.61 -16.00 3.76
C TYR A 91 -15.74 -14.57 3.26
N TYR A 92 -15.76 -13.63 4.20
CA TYR A 92 -15.68 -12.21 3.93
C TYR A 92 -14.33 -11.71 4.45
N LEU A 93 -13.49 -11.24 3.54
CA LEU A 93 -12.16 -10.74 3.86
C LEU A 93 -12.13 -9.23 3.64
N ASN A 94 -11.64 -8.50 4.63
CA ASN A 94 -11.37 -7.07 4.57
C ASN A 94 -9.94 -6.80 4.98
N ASP A 95 -9.17 -6.19 4.07
CA ASP A 95 -7.80 -5.75 4.31
C ASP A 95 -7.72 -4.23 4.29
N PHE A 96 -7.34 -3.63 5.40
CA PHE A 96 -7.05 -2.22 5.49
C PHE A 96 -5.55 -1.98 5.30
N MET A 97 -5.20 -1.30 4.23
CA MET A 97 -3.82 -1.03 3.87
C MET A 97 -3.51 0.45 3.96
N VAL A 98 -2.31 0.77 4.46
CA VAL A 98 -1.76 2.12 4.50
C VAL A 98 -0.51 2.18 3.63
N GLU A 99 -0.50 3.13 2.71
CA GLU A 99 0.64 3.44 1.86
C GLU A 99 1.19 4.82 2.27
N PRO A 100 2.24 4.86 3.09
CA PRO A 100 2.86 6.12 3.48
C PRO A 100 3.52 6.78 2.28
N ALA A 101 3.62 8.11 2.29
CA ALA A 101 4.22 8.89 1.21
C ALA A 101 5.69 8.49 0.92
N ALA A 102 6.40 8.02 1.95
CA ALA A 102 7.73 7.43 1.83
C ALA A 102 7.73 6.07 2.56
N GLY A 103 7.76 4.97 1.81
CA GLY A 103 7.80 3.65 2.41
C GLY A 103 7.06 2.57 1.62
N ARG A 104 6.98 1.40 2.22
CA ARG A 104 6.28 0.27 1.62
C ARG A 104 4.83 0.24 2.10
N LYS A 105 3.93 -0.12 1.20
CA LYS A 105 2.55 -0.44 1.51
C LYS A 105 2.50 -1.51 2.60
N ARG A 106 1.73 -1.25 3.66
CA ARG A 106 1.59 -2.17 4.79
C ARG A 106 0.12 -2.42 5.06
N MET A 107 -0.20 -3.67 5.34
CA MET A 107 -1.49 -4.04 5.90
C MET A 107 -1.51 -3.61 7.37
N THR A 108 -2.50 -2.84 7.75
CA THR A 108 -2.65 -2.33 9.12
C THR A 108 -3.71 -3.12 9.90
N ARG A 109 -4.73 -3.59 9.19
CA ARG A 109 -5.80 -4.39 9.79
C ARG A 109 -6.31 -5.40 8.77
N ARG A 110 -6.55 -6.61 9.24
CA ARG A 110 -7.24 -7.66 8.49
C ARG A 110 -8.38 -8.18 9.33
N THR A 111 -9.54 -8.28 8.73
CA THR A 111 -10.70 -8.92 9.33
C THR A 111 -11.18 -10.01 8.39
N LEU A 112 -11.31 -11.22 8.91
CA LEU A 112 -11.84 -12.38 8.21
C LEU A 112 -13.05 -12.87 8.99
N ILE A 113 -14.23 -12.80 8.36
CA ILE A 113 -15.47 -13.33 8.90
C ILE A 113 -15.77 -14.63 8.17
N VAL A 114 -16.00 -15.68 8.92
CA VAL A 114 -16.28 -17.02 8.40
C VAL A 114 -17.69 -17.41 8.86
N PHE A 115 -18.58 -17.61 7.91
CA PHE A 115 -19.89 -18.19 8.17
C PHE A 115 -19.84 -19.69 7.88
N VAL A 116 -20.25 -20.47 8.85
CA VAL A 116 -20.38 -21.94 8.74
C VAL A 116 -21.86 -22.27 8.62
N PHE A 117 -22.22 -23.06 7.60
CA PHE A 117 -23.59 -23.45 7.35
C PHE A 117 -23.79 -24.94 7.67
N ASP A 118 -24.99 -25.28 8.12
CA ASP A 118 -25.44 -26.65 8.29
C ASP A 118 -25.87 -27.29 6.96
N ALA A 119 -26.36 -28.54 7.04
CA ALA A 119 -26.86 -29.26 5.87
C ALA A 119 -28.09 -28.60 5.22
N ASN A 120 -28.82 -27.73 5.91
CA ASN A 120 -29.99 -27.00 5.44
C ASN A 120 -29.63 -25.60 4.89
N ASN A 121 -28.32 -25.26 4.77
CA ASN A 121 -27.83 -23.95 4.42
C ASN A 121 -28.25 -22.83 5.40
N VAL A 122 -28.41 -23.15 6.68
CA VAL A 122 -28.62 -22.19 7.76
C VAL A 122 -27.30 -21.93 8.48
N VAL A 123 -27.06 -20.70 8.89
CA VAL A 123 -25.86 -20.33 9.65
C VAL A 123 -25.81 -21.10 10.96
N SER A 124 -24.82 -21.95 11.13
CA SER A 124 -24.58 -22.68 12.37
C SER A 124 -23.60 -21.97 13.30
N ASP A 125 -22.62 -21.29 12.73
CA ASP A 125 -21.60 -20.57 13.50
C ASP A 125 -21.04 -19.39 12.71
N VAL A 126 -20.55 -18.35 13.43
CA VAL A 126 -19.92 -17.17 12.88
C VAL A 126 -18.60 -16.93 13.61
N GLU A 127 -17.50 -17.07 12.90
CA GLU A 127 -16.16 -16.80 13.43
C GLU A 127 -15.62 -15.48 12.89
N VAL A 128 -15.21 -14.59 13.77
CA VAL A 128 -14.50 -13.37 13.40
C VAL A 128 -13.03 -13.51 13.78
N ARG A 129 -12.15 -13.37 12.81
CA ARG A 129 -10.70 -13.48 12.98
C ARG A 129 -10.01 -12.19 12.52
N ASP A 130 -9.05 -11.75 13.28
CA ASP A 130 -8.21 -10.60 12.99
C ASP A 130 -6.80 -11.02 12.50
N GLU A 131 -5.92 -10.05 12.26
CA GLU A 131 -4.54 -10.31 11.86
C GLU A 131 -3.74 -11.09 12.91
N THR A 132 -4.13 -11.02 14.19
CA THR A 132 -3.43 -11.70 15.30
C THR A 132 -3.77 -13.19 15.34
N SER A 133 -4.89 -13.57 14.75
CA SER A 133 -5.33 -14.98 14.62
C SER A 133 -4.51 -15.75 13.58
N GLY A 134 -3.64 -15.07 12.83
CA GLY A 134 -2.79 -15.64 11.80
C GLY A 134 -1.68 -16.50 12.38
N LYS A 135 -1.44 -17.66 11.77
CA LYS A 135 -0.30 -18.53 12.11
C LYS A 135 0.91 -18.14 11.27
N ILE A 136 2.06 -17.91 11.91
CA ILE A 136 3.33 -17.71 11.22
C ILE A 136 3.72 -19.02 10.53
N ILE A 137 3.76 -18.99 9.20
CA ILE A 137 4.23 -20.12 8.41
C ILE A 137 5.73 -19.91 8.18
N ALA A 138 6.54 -20.73 8.85
CA ALA A 138 7.98 -20.77 8.58
C ALA A 138 8.22 -21.49 7.25
N ASN A 139 9.09 -20.92 6.42
CA ASN A 139 9.56 -21.61 5.24
C ASN A 139 10.37 -22.84 5.68
N LEU A 140 9.94 -24.01 5.27
CA LEU A 140 10.74 -25.20 5.43
C LEU A 140 11.84 -25.18 4.35
N ASP A 141 13.11 -25.14 4.78
CA ASP A 141 14.28 -25.29 3.90
C ASP A 141 14.39 -26.69 3.27
N LYS A 142 13.33 -27.47 3.38
CA LYS A 142 13.25 -28.81 2.83
C LYS A 142 13.06 -28.72 1.32
N LYS A 143 14.16 -28.87 0.58
CA LYS A 143 14.10 -29.07 -0.88
C LYS A 143 13.46 -30.43 -1.12
N THR A 144 12.31 -30.43 -1.79
CA THR A 144 11.77 -31.67 -2.33
C THR A 144 12.71 -32.15 -3.42
N PRO A 145 13.34 -33.35 -3.32
CA PRO A 145 14.11 -33.87 -4.42
C PRO A 145 13.15 -34.10 -5.58
N THR A 146 13.20 -33.22 -6.56
CA THR A 146 12.53 -33.48 -7.82
C THR A 146 13.39 -34.52 -8.53
N PRO A 147 12.88 -35.71 -8.89
CA PRO A 147 13.56 -36.62 -9.77
C PRO A 147 13.54 -35.98 -11.18
N GLY A 148 14.37 -34.98 -11.36
CA GLY A 148 14.73 -34.47 -12.67
C GLY A 148 15.86 -35.37 -13.17
N ASP A 149 15.75 -35.83 -14.40
CA ASP A 149 16.83 -36.53 -15.08
C ASP A 149 18.11 -35.67 -14.89
N ASN A 150 19.06 -36.22 -14.15
CA ASN A 150 20.40 -35.66 -14.08
C ASN A 150 21.12 -35.91 -15.41
N PHE A 151 20.65 -35.24 -16.46
CA PHE A 151 21.39 -35.23 -17.70
C PHE A 151 22.72 -34.55 -17.46
N THR A 152 23.77 -35.30 -17.44
CA THR A 152 25.13 -34.79 -17.45
C THR A 152 25.30 -33.92 -18.72
N ILE A 153 26.10 -32.86 -18.59
CA ILE A 153 26.40 -31.93 -19.69
C ILE A 153 26.83 -32.74 -20.96
N ALA A 154 27.48 -33.85 -20.76
CA ALA A 154 27.84 -34.79 -21.84
C ALA A 154 26.63 -35.39 -22.56
N GLU A 155 25.58 -35.83 -21.83
CA GLU A 155 24.37 -36.37 -22.42
C GLU A 155 23.56 -35.31 -23.18
N GLN A 156 23.54 -34.08 -22.68
CA GLN A 156 22.91 -32.95 -23.40
C GLN A 156 23.61 -32.64 -24.71
N LEU A 157 24.95 -32.67 -24.73
CA LEU A 157 25.73 -32.47 -25.94
C LEU A 157 25.50 -33.62 -26.97
N PHE A 158 25.48 -34.87 -26.49
CA PHE A 158 25.23 -36.02 -27.36
C PHE A 158 23.78 -36.06 -27.88
N SER A 159 22.79 -35.64 -27.09
CA SER A 159 21.39 -35.56 -27.55
C SER A 159 21.20 -34.52 -28.67
N THR A 160 21.94 -33.41 -28.60
CA THR A 160 21.91 -32.36 -29.62
C THR A 160 22.58 -32.81 -30.93
N LEU A 161 23.67 -33.57 -30.85
CA LEU A 161 24.36 -34.11 -32.02
C LEU A 161 23.56 -35.22 -32.70
N ARG A 162 22.74 -35.99 -31.98
CA ARG A 162 21.89 -37.04 -32.49
C ARG A 162 20.66 -36.57 -33.26
N ARG A 163 20.26 -35.31 -33.06
CA ARG A 163 19.15 -34.67 -33.77
C ARG A 163 19.64 -34.04 -35.08
N ARG A 164 20.17 -34.86 -36.03
CA ARG A 164 20.33 -34.43 -37.42
C ARG A 164 18.95 -34.54 -38.11
N PRO A 165 18.42 -33.45 -38.69
CA PRO A 165 17.28 -33.57 -39.59
C PRO A 165 17.71 -34.25 -40.89
N ASN A 166 16.98 -35.28 -41.30
CA ASN A 166 16.96 -35.74 -42.67
C ASN A 166 16.18 -34.74 -43.53
#